data_9c20440b7d615e10a70916c49a1d2a7e
#
_entry.id   9c20440b7d615e10a70916c49a1d2a7e
#
_cell.length_a   1.000
_cell.length_b   1.000
_cell.length_c   1.000
_cell.angle_alpha   90.00
_cell.angle_beta   90.00
_cell.angle_gamma   90.00
#
_symmetry.space_group_name_H-M   'P 1'
#
loop_
_entity.id
_entity.type
_entity.pdbx_description
1 polymer ?
#
loop_
_entity_poly.entity_id
_entity_poly.type
_entity_poly.pdbx_seq_one_letter_code
_entity_poly.pdbx_strand_id
1 'polypeptide(L)'
;MFNRRSFGRIAGAGAIGASIAGRATPASSALARPQTSFDSLEQIKAGVLNVGYAEVGPAHGPAVILLHGWPYDIHSYVDVAPLLAARGYRVIVPYLRGHGTTRFLSSRSFRNAQQSVIALDIIALMDALRIEKAVLAGFDWGSRTADIIAALWPDRCKALVSVTGYLIANRDDNKQPLPPKAEWAWWYQYYFATERGRLGLEQEEYRRDLARLVWTFNSPMWGFDDATFDRTAAAFGNPDYAAIVIHNYRWRLGLATGDPRYDGLEERLARRPVIGVPTVTLDGERDPFTPAGDGAMYRDKFSGPYAHRTLKGIGHNVPQEAPEAFAEAVLEADRLPRR
;
A
#
# COMPACT_ATOMS: atom_id res chain seq x y z
N MET A 1 5.49 26.08 -27.39
CA MET A 1 5.38 27.04 -26.27
C MET A 1 3.90 27.15 -25.90
N PHE A 2 3.42 26.37 -24.95
CA PHE A 2 2.06 26.46 -24.45
C PHE A 2 2.04 27.40 -23.24
N ASN A 3 1.25 28.46 -23.36
CA ASN A 3 1.19 29.54 -22.40
C ASN A 3 0.27 29.18 -21.20
N ARG A 4 0.79 29.34 -20.00
CA ARG A 4 0.15 29.04 -18.71
C ARG A 4 -0.80 30.15 -18.26
N ARG A 5 -1.87 30.48 -18.96
CA ARG A 5 -2.93 31.35 -18.39
C ARG A 5 -4.20 31.23 -19.23
N SER A 6 -5.20 30.51 -18.72
CA SER A 6 -6.65 30.77 -18.91
C SER A 6 -7.46 29.50 -18.58
N PHE A 7 -7.80 29.30 -17.32
CA PHE A 7 -9.04 28.65 -16.96
C PHE A 7 -9.84 29.60 -16.09
N GLY A 8 -10.83 30.20 -16.72
CA GLY A 8 -11.69 31.21 -16.14
C GLY A 8 -12.68 30.62 -15.14
N ARG A 9 -12.93 31.36 -14.10
CA ARG A 9 -13.99 31.19 -13.13
C ARG A 9 -15.35 31.47 -13.78
N ILE A 10 -16.32 30.58 -13.56
CA ILE A 10 -17.73 30.89 -13.75
C ILE A 10 -18.38 30.86 -12.36
N ALA A 11 -18.78 32.05 -11.89
CA ALA A 11 -19.64 32.22 -10.75
C ALA A 11 -21.06 32.36 -11.22
N GLY A 12 -21.99 31.61 -10.67
CA GLY A 12 -23.42 31.76 -10.86
C GLY A 12 -24.12 31.78 -9.52
N ALA A 13 -24.64 32.98 -9.14
CA ALA A 13 -25.48 33.19 -7.96
C ALA A 13 -26.96 32.95 -8.33
N GLY A 14 -27.66 32.29 -7.43
CA GLY A 14 -29.14 32.20 -7.50
C GLY A 14 -29.68 31.89 -6.10
N ALA A 15 -30.19 32.94 -5.42
CA ALA A 15 -30.90 32.80 -4.17
C ALA A 15 -32.42 32.76 -4.46
N ILE A 16 -33.12 31.81 -3.86
CA ILE A 16 -34.56 31.94 -3.56
C ILE A 16 -34.83 31.23 -2.24
N GLY A 17 -35.37 32.00 -1.27
CA GLY A 17 -35.81 31.48 0.02
C GLY A 17 -37.21 30.89 -0.01
N ALA A 18 -37.45 29.93 0.88
CA ALA A 18 -38.78 29.61 1.40
C ALA A 18 -38.68 28.97 2.77
N SER A 19 -39.28 29.61 3.76
CA SER A 19 -39.46 29.11 5.14
C SER A 19 -40.57 28.08 5.19
N ILE A 20 -40.41 26.95 5.91
CA ILE A 20 -41.51 26.17 6.47
C ILE A 20 -41.05 25.41 7.74
N ALA A 21 -41.82 25.61 8.75
CA ALA A 21 -42.12 24.99 10.04
C ALA A 21 -41.50 23.62 10.39
N GLY A 22 -41.14 23.56 11.69
CA GLY A 22 -40.52 22.44 12.39
C GLY A 22 -41.33 21.13 12.41
N ARG A 23 -40.55 20.07 12.32
CA ARG A 23 -40.86 18.75 12.86
C ARG A 23 -39.64 18.23 13.61
N ALA A 24 -39.84 17.86 14.89
CA ALA A 24 -38.81 17.19 15.68
C ALA A 24 -38.47 15.88 15.01
N THR A 25 -37.22 15.76 14.57
CA THR A 25 -36.61 14.52 14.09
C THR A 25 -35.99 13.77 15.28
N PRO A 26 -36.10 12.43 15.32
CA PRO A 26 -35.46 11.64 16.35
C PRO A 26 -33.94 11.77 16.26
N ALA A 27 -33.25 11.71 17.40
CA ALA A 27 -31.82 11.79 17.52
C ALA A 27 -31.18 10.77 16.57
N SER A 28 -30.61 11.27 15.49
CA SER A 28 -29.69 10.51 14.64
C SER A 28 -28.51 10.16 15.51
N SER A 29 -28.22 8.86 15.68
CA SER A 29 -26.96 8.37 16.19
C SER A 29 -25.87 9.03 15.35
N ALA A 30 -25.11 9.92 15.96
CA ALA A 30 -23.97 10.52 15.32
C ALA A 30 -23.04 9.37 14.90
N LEU A 31 -23.00 9.06 13.62
CA LEU A 31 -21.96 8.24 13.04
C LEU A 31 -20.65 8.92 13.46
N ALA A 32 -19.82 8.19 14.20
CA ALA A 32 -18.49 8.66 14.57
C ALA A 32 -17.81 9.19 13.32
N ARG A 33 -17.31 10.44 13.36
CA ARG A 33 -16.56 10.99 12.22
C ARG A 33 -15.43 10.03 11.89
N PRO A 34 -15.20 9.72 10.61
CA PRO A 34 -14.07 8.88 10.23
C PRO A 34 -12.80 9.40 10.90
N GLN A 35 -12.00 8.50 11.47
CA GLN A 35 -10.71 8.87 12.05
C GLN A 35 -9.82 9.37 10.90
N THR A 36 -9.36 10.59 10.99
CA THR A 36 -8.62 11.23 9.87
C THR A 36 -7.10 11.12 10.00
N SER A 37 -6.61 10.68 11.16
CA SER A 37 -5.18 10.51 11.45
C SER A 37 -4.99 9.48 12.57
N PHE A 38 -3.76 9.01 12.72
CA PHE A 38 -3.36 8.25 13.91
C PHE A 38 -3.03 9.22 15.05
N ASP A 39 -3.40 8.87 16.29
CA ASP A 39 -3.24 9.72 17.48
C ASP A 39 -1.76 9.97 17.81
N SER A 40 -0.90 8.96 17.59
CA SER A 40 0.54 9.07 17.80
C SER A 40 1.31 8.22 16.79
N LEU A 41 2.55 8.63 16.53
CA LEU A 41 3.51 7.88 15.74
C LEU A 41 4.69 7.50 16.65
N GLU A 42 5.05 6.24 16.57
CA GLU A 42 6.19 5.68 17.27
C GLU A 42 7.41 5.60 16.34
N GLN A 43 8.60 5.45 16.93
CA GLN A 43 9.86 5.28 16.22
C GLN A 43 10.67 4.15 16.84
N ILE A 44 11.14 3.22 16.00
CA ILE A 44 11.96 2.10 16.48
C ILE A 44 13.11 1.80 15.51
N LYS A 45 14.30 1.54 16.07
CA LYS A 45 15.43 1.07 15.27
C LYS A 45 15.22 -0.39 14.89
N ALA A 46 15.17 -0.66 13.58
CA ALA A 46 14.96 -1.99 13.00
C ALA A 46 15.86 -2.17 11.79
N GLY A 47 16.81 -3.10 11.86
CA GLY A 47 17.80 -3.32 10.81
C GLY A 47 18.59 -2.07 10.47
N VAL A 48 18.47 -1.59 9.23
CA VAL A 48 19.17 -0.38 8.74
C VAL A 48 18.34 0.91 8.88
N LEU A 49 17.14 0.80 9.43
CA LEU A 49 16.17 1.88 9.52
C LEU A 49 15.85 2.26 10.97
N ASN A 50 15.48 3.52 11.17
CA ASN A 50 14.63 3.97 12.24
C ASN A 50 13.22 4.09 11.66
N VAL A 51 12.37 3.09 11.97
CA VAL A 51 11.05 2.94 11.35
C VAL A 51 10.03 3.76 12.13
N GLY A 52 9.32 4.65 11.41
CA GLY A 52 8.13 5.30 11.92
C GLY A 52 6.90 4.42 11.71
N TYR A 53 6.06 4.28 12.70
CA TYR A 53 4.85 3.46 12.61
C TYR A 53 3.74 3.98 13.51
N ALA A 54 2.49 3.63 13.19
CA ALA A 54 1.36 3.77 14.08
C ALA A 54 1.07 2.42 14.73
N GLU A 55 0.66 2.45 16.00
CA GLU A 55 0.19 1.28 16.75
C GLU A 55 -1.20 1.54 17.32
N VAL A 56 -2.14 0.63 17.08
CA VAL A 56 -3.52 0.76 17.51
C VAL A 56 -3.98 -0.57 18.13
N GLY A 57 -4.75 -0.49 19.22
CA GLY A 57 -5.31 -1.65 19.93
C GLY A 57 -4.46 -2.14 21.10
N PRO A 58 -4.82 -3.28 21.69
CA PRO A 58 -4.17 -3.78 22.89
C PRO A 58 -2.74 -4.29 22.61
N ALA A 59 -1.76 -3.83 23.38
CA ALA A 59 -0.34 -4.16 23.20
C ALA A 59 -0.01 -5.67 23.22
N HIS A 60 -0.85 -6.46 23.88
CA HIS A 60 -0.70 -7.92 23.99
C HIS A 60 -1.65 -8.70 23.08
N GLY A 61 -2.40 -8.02 22.20
CA GLY A 61 -3.27 -8.67 21.21
C GLY A 61 -2.49 -9.43 20.14
N PRO A 62 -3.13 -10.34 19.40
CA PRO A 62 -2.53 -10.95 18.24
C PRO A 62 -2.14 -9.87 17.24
N ALA A 63 -0.92 -9.97 16.68
CA ALA A 63 -0.39 -8.92 15.84
C ALA A 63 -0.95 -8.98 14.40
N VAL A 64 -1.28 -7.80 13.87
CA VAL A 64 -1.56 -7.57 12.46
C VAL A 64 -0.62 -6.46 11.97
N ILE A 65 0.03 -6.65 10.82
CA ILE A 65 0.87 -5.63 10.19
C ILE A 65 0.23 -5.24 8.87
N LEU A 66 -0.09 -3.94 8.72
CA LEU A 66 -0.75 -3.37 7.55
C LEU A 66 0.27 -2.58 6.71
N LEU A 67 0.45 -2.98 5.45
CA LEU A 67 1.53 -2.52 4.58
C LEU A 67 0.99 -1.73 3.40
N HIS A 68 1.36 -0.45 3.34
CA HIS A 68 0.93 0.45 2.26
C HIS A 68 1.73 0.25 0.97
N GLY A 69 1.22 0.85 -0.11
CA GLY A 69 1.84 0.88 -1.43
C GLY A 69 2.43 2.24 -1.81
N TRP A 70 2.75 2.40 -3.10
CA TRP A 70 3.16 3.65 -3.72
C TRP A 70 2.09 4.14 -4.71
N PRO A 71 1.75 5.43 -4.75
CA PRO A 71 2.17 6.54 -3.88
C PRO A 71 1.20 6.77 -2.72
N TYR A 72 1.25 5.91 -1.74
CA TYR A 72 0.39 5.92 -0.55
C TYR A 72 1.25 5.93 0.71
N ASP A 73 0.60 5.89 1.88
CA ASP A 73 1.26 5.85 3.18
C ASP A 73 0.41 5.14 4.24
N ILE A 74 0.77 5.27 5.51
CA ILE A 74 0.06 4.65 6.62
C ILE A 74 -1.43 5.05 6.69
N HIS A 75 -1.79 6.26 6.21
CA HIS A 75 -3.17 6.74 6.24
C HIS A 75 -4.12 5.93 5.34
N SER A 76 -3.59 5.07 4.47
CA SER A 76 -4.42 4.05 3.78
C SER A 76 -5.17 3.15 4.74
N TYR A 77 -4.72 3.04 5.99
CA TYR A 77 -5.28 2.15 7.00
C TYR A 77 -5.94 2.86 8.18
N VAL A 78 -6.14 4.17 8.08
CA VAL A 78 -6.69 4.97 9.18
C VAL A 78 -8.08 4.48 9.63
N ASP A 79 -8.89 3.98 8.70
CA ASP A 79 -10.21 3.43 8.99
C ASP A 79 -10.17 1.91 9.28
N VAL A 80 -9.23 1.18 8.69
CA VAL A 80 -9.06 -0.28 8.90
C VAL A 80 -8.50 -0.60 10.29
N ALA A 81 -7.49 0.15 10.75
CA ALA A 81 -6.80 -0.16 11.99
C ALA A 81 -7.73 -0.14 13.23
N PRO A 82 -8.63 0.83 13.41
CA PRO A 82 -9.59 0.82 14.51
C PRO A 82 -10.57 -0.36 14.47
N LEU A 83 -10.99 -0.79 13.26
CA LEU A 83 -11.88 -1.95 13.09
C LEU A 83 -11.25 -3.24 13.61
N LEU A 84 -9.96 -3.42 13.34
CA LEU A 84 -9.20 -4.58 13.82
C LEU A 84 -8.85 -4.46 15.31
N ALA A 85 -8.50 -3.27 15.78
CA ALA A 85 -8.24 -3.00 17.19
C ALA A 85 -9.48 -3.28 18.08
N ALA A 86 -10.68 -2.91 17.60
CA ALA A 86 -11.95 -3.22 18.27
C ALA A 86 -12.23 -4.73 18.36
N ARG A 87 -11.56 -5.56 17.54
CA ARG A 87 -11.60 -7.02 17.59
C ARG A 87 -10.46 -7.62 18.44
N GLY A 88 -9.69 -6.79 19.16
CA GLY A 88 -8.64 -7.20 20.07
C GLY A 88 -7.27 -7.42 19.44
N TYR A 89 -7.06 -7.02 18.20
CA TYR A 89 -5.75 -7.11 17.53
C TYR A 89 -4.83 -5.95 17.94
N ARG A 90 -3.54 -6.25 18.05
CA ARG A 90 -2.45 -5.28 18.03
C ARG A 90 -2.12 -4.95 16.59
N VAL A 91 -2.48 -3.76 16.14
CA VAL A 91 -2.33 -3.34 14.73
C VAL A 91 -1.13 -2.43 14.58
N ILE A 92 -0.19 -2.83 13.75
CA ILE A 92 1.04 -2.08 13.42
C ILE A 92 0.95 -1.59 11.98
N VAL A 93 1.12 -0.30 11.78
CA VAL A 93 1.07 0.32 10.45
C VAL A 93 2.36 1.10 10.20
N PRO A 94 3.41 0.46 9.63
CA PRO A 94 4.70 1.12 9.43
C PRO A 94 4.72 1.96 8.16
N TYR A 95 5.46 3.07 8.18
CA TYR A 95 5.96 3.68 6.97
C TYR A 95 7.05 2.81 6.36
N LEU A 96 6.88 2.43 5.12
CA LEU A 96 7.92 1.73 4.36
C LEU A 96 9.14 2.65 4.17
N ARG A 97 10.30 2.05 3.81
CA ARG A 97 11.52 2.83 3.53
C ARG A 97 11.26 3.95 2.54
N GLY A 98 11.83 5.13 2.79
CA GLY A 98 11.64 6.32 1.96
C GLY A 98 10.30 7.03 2.14
N HIS A 99 9.46 6.65 3.11
CA HIS A 99 8.16 7.28 3.36
C HIS A 99 8.08 7.85 4.78
N GLY A 100 7.27 8.90 4.92
CA GLY A 100 6.90 9.49 6.20
C GLY A 100 8.09 9.79 7.10
N THR A 101 8.04 9.28 8.34
CA THR A 101 9.07 9.49 9.35
C THR A 101 10.14 8.40 9.39
N THR A 102 10.04 7.35 8.58
CA THR A 102 11.09 6.30 8.46
C THR A 102 12.38 6.90 7.91
N ARG A 103 13.52 6.64 8.55
CA ARG A 103 14.84 7.16 8.17
C ARG A 103 15.88 6.06 8.15
N PHE A 104 16.86 6.16 7.25
CA PHE A 104 18.05 5.32 7.33
C PHE A 104 18.91 5.73 8.52
N LEU A 105 19.43 4.74 9.26
CA LEU A 105 20.33 4.97 10.40
C LEU A 105 21.71 5.49 9.99
N SER A 106 22.09 5.28 8.72
CA SER A 106 23.38 5.75 8.19
C SER A 106 23.20 6.39 6.82
N SER A 107 23.89 7.52 6.60
CA SER A 107 24.00 8.14 5.28
C SER A 107 24.70 7.25 4.25
N ARG A 108 25.53 6.29 4.70
CA ARG A 108 26.24 5.33 3.85
C ARG A 108 25.38 4.13 3.44
N SER A 109 24.20 3.94 4.01
CA SER A 109 23.29 2.86 3.59
C SER A 109 22.86 3.06 2.15
N PHE A 110 22.89 2.02 1.35
CA PHE A 110 22.41 2.07 -0.02
C PHE A 110 20.88 2.29 -0.04
N ARG A 111 20.43 3.31 -0.80
CA ARG A 111 19.00 3.63 -0.97
C ARG A 111 18.38 2.71 -2.00
N ASN A 112 18.46 1.41 -1.76
CA ASN A 112 17.84 0.39 -2.60
C ASN A 112 16.39 0.12 -2.19
N ALA A 113 15.61 -0.38 -3.14
CA ALA A 113 14.23 -0.82 -2.94
C ALA A 113 13.95 -2.07 -3.77
N GLN A 114 14.89 -3.04 -3.73
CA GLN A 114 14.64 -4.39 -4.20
C GLN A 114 13.48 -4.99 -3.40
N GLN A 115 12.71 -5.85 -4.01
CA GLN A 115 11.53 -6.41 -3.37
C GLN A 115 11.85 -7.19 -2.08
N SER A 116 12.97 -7.94 -2.06
CA SER A 116 13.41 -8.68 -0.87
C SER A 116 13.80 -7.77 0.29
N VAL A 117 14.37 -6.60 -0.02
CA VAL A 117 14.89 -5.68 1.00
C VAL A 117 13.76 -4.99 1.76
N ILE A 118 12.65 -4.65 1.08
CA ILE A 118 11.47 -4.10 1.75
C ILE A 118 10.86 -5.16 2.70
N ALA A 119 10.84 -6.43 2.28
CA ALA A 119 10.39 -7.52 3.14
C ALA A 119 11.30 -7.71 4.37
N LEU A 120 12.62 -7.59 4.20
CA LEU A 120 13.57 -7.66 5.31
C LEU A 120 13.41 -6.51 6.31
N ASP A 121 13.02 -5.32 5.87
CA ASP A 121 12.70 -4.22 6.79
C ASP A 121 11.55 -4.59 7.72
N ILE A 122 10.52 -5.25 7.19
CA ILE A 122 9.37 -5.68 7.99
C ILE A 122 9.75 -6.83 8.93
N ILE A 123 10.58 -7.77 8.50
CA ILE A 123 11.14 -8.80 9.39
C ILE A 123 11.93 -8.14 10.53
N ALA A 124 12.81 -7.19 10.23
CA ALA A 124 13.58 -6.46 11.23
C ALA A 124 12.68 -5.64 12.18
N LEU A 125 11.59 -5.05 11.67
CA LEU A 125 10.59 -4.38 12.48
C LEU A 125 9.89 -5.35 13.44
N MET A 126 9.49 -6.53 12.94
CA MET A 126 8.89 -7.58 13.77
C MET A 126 9.84 -8.00 14.90
N ASP A 127 11.13 -8.18 14.60
CA ASP A 127 12.15 -8.52 15.59
C ASP A 127 12.30 -7.44 16.65
N ALA A 128 12.37 -6.17 16.22
CA ALA A 128 12.49 -5.03 17.11
C ALA A 128 11.27 -4.87 18.04
N LEU A 129 10.06 -5.16 17.53
CA LEU A 129 8.81 -5.11 18.27
C LEU A 129 8.50 -6.42 19.05
N ARG A 130 9.39 -7.42 18.98
CA ARG A 130 9.23 -8.75 19.57
C ARG A 130 7.96 -9.45 19.08
N ILE A 131 7.63 -9.28 17.83
CA ILE A 131 6.51 -9.96 17.15
C ILE A 131 7.07 -11.21 16.47
N GLU A 132 6.83 -12.36 17.05
CA GLU A 132 7.27 -13.63 16.47
C GLU A 132 6.52 -13.92 15.17
N LYS A 133 5.20 -13.74 15.16
CA LYS A 133 4.32 -14.05 14.05
C LYS A 133 3.15 -13.08 13.99
N ALA A 134 2.77 -12.65 12.78
CA ALA A 134 1.66 -11.71 12.56
C ALA A 134 0.79 -12.12 11.38
N VAL A 135 -0.47 -11.65 11.35
CA VAL A 135 -1.22 -11.55 10.09
C VAL A 135 -0.61 -10.41 9.30
N LEU A 136 -0.24 -10.67 8.05
CA LEU A 136 0.32 -9.67 7.14
C LEU A 136 -0.74 -9.30 6.11
N ALA A 137 -1.01 -8.02 5.95
CA ALA A 137 -2.01 -7.55 5.02
C ALA A 137 -1.48 -6.31 4.27
N GLY A 138 -1.72 -6.24 2.97
CA GLY A 138 -1.20 -5.12 2.18
C GLY A 138 -1.90 -4.94 0.84
N PHE A 139 -1.54 -3.84 0.18
CA PHE A 139 -1.86 -3.57 -1.21
C PHE A 139 -0.64 -2.99 -1.92
N ASP A 140 -0.53 -3.15 -3.23
CA ASP A 140 0.58 -2.66 -4.07
C ASP A 140 1.95 -3.13 -3.56
N TRP A 141 2.91 -2.24 -3.23
CA TRP A 141 4.20 -2.62 -2.63
C TRP A 141 4.02 -3.39 -1.31
N GLY A 142 2.98 -3.04 -0.55
CA GLY A 142 2.65 -3.73 0.69
C GLY A 142 2.20 -5.17 0.48
N SER A 143 1.36 -5.44 -0.53
CA SER A 143 1.01 -6.82 -0.91
C SER A 143 2.24 -7.61 -1.31
N ARG A 144 3.07 -7.05 -2.20
CA ARG A 144 4.32 -7.73 -2.61
C ARG A 144 5.21 -8.04 -1.42
N THR A 145 5.34 -7.10 -0.49
CA THR A 145 6.13 -7.28 0.74
C THR A 145 5.57 -8.41 1.60
N ALA A 146 4.25 -8.45 1.79
CA ALA A 146 3.57 -9.49 2.55
C ALA A 146 3.68 -10.87 1.87
N ASP A 147 3.50 -10.94 0.55
CA ASP A 147 3.67 -12.17 -0.25
C ASP A 147 5.09 -12.74 -0.11
N ILE A 148 6.11 -11.87 -0.16
CA ILE A 148 7.51 -12.28 -0.03
C ILE A 148 7.78 -12.85 1.36
N ILE A 149 7.27 -12.20 2.41
CA ILE A 149 7.43 -12.72 3.78
C ILE A 149 6.72 -14.06 3.93
N ALA A 150 5.50 -14.17 3.44
CA ALA A 150 4.72 -15.41 3.49
C ALA A 150 5.40 -16.56 2.72
N ALA A 151 6.08 -16.25 1.61
CA ALA A 151 6.77 -17.24 0.79
C ALA A 151 8.15 -17.66 1.33
N LEU A 152 8.93 -16.71 1.85
CA LEU A 152 10.32 -16.96 2.27
C LEU A 152 10.47 -17.24 3.76
N TRP A 153 9.58 -16.71 4.59
CA TRP A 153 9.55 -16.85 6.05
C TRP A 153 8.14 -17.17 6.56
N PRO A 154 7.55 -18.34 6.14
CA PRO A 154 6.17 -18.69 6.49
C PRO A 154 5.93 -18.77 8.01
N ASP A 155 6.96 -19.05 8.81
CA ASP A 155 6.87 -19.05 10.26
C ASP A 155 6.63 -17.67 10.86
N ARG A 156 6.93 -16.60 10.13
CA ARG A 156 6.67 -15.21 10.53
C ARG A 156 5.28 -14.71 10.09
N CYS A 157 4.63 -15.41 9.17
CA CYS A 157 3.32 -15.04 8.62
C CYS A 157 2.24 -15.99 9.13
N LYS A 158 1.35 -15.48 10.00
CA LYS A 158 0.22 -16.25 10.53
C LYS A 158 -0.84 -16.52 9.47
N ALA A 159 -1.17 -15.49 8.71
CA ALA A 159 -2.08 -15.48 7.58
C ALA A 159 -1.77 -14.27 6.70
N LEU A 160 -2.22 -14.30 5.46
CA LEU A 160 -1.94 -13.29 4.45
C LEU A 160 -3.23 -12.70 3.89
N VAL A 161 -3.27 -11.36 3.77
CA VAL A 161 -4.24 -10.67 2.89
C VAL A 161 -3.45 -9.92 1.82
N SER A 162 -3.68 -10.28 0.55
CA SER A 162 -2.98 -9.66 -0.57
C SER A 162 -3.98 -9.08 -1.57
N VAL A 163 -3.94 -7.75 -1.72
CA VAL A 163 -4.70 -7.06 -2.77
C VAL A 163 -4.00 -7.27 -4.11
N THR A 164 -4.76 -7.60 -5.14
CA THR A 164 -4.27 -7.91 -6.50
C THR A 164 -3.50 -9.25 -6.56
N GLY A 165 -3.68 -10.11 -5.56
CA GLY A 165 -3.20 -11.48 -5.55
C GLY A 165 -1.69 -11.65 -5.36
N TYR A 166 -1.01 -12.41 -6.23
CA TYR A 166 0.40 -12.76 -6.11
C TYR A 166 1.29 -11.74 -6.84
N LEU A 167 2.06 -10.95 -6.10
CA LEU A 167 2.86 -9.84 -6.64
C LEU A 167 4.39 -10.04 -6.59
N ILE A 168 4.88 -11.24 -6.26
CA ILE A 168 6.31 -11.54 -6.33
C ILE A 168 6.76 -11.47 -7.79
N ALA A 169 7.69 -10.55 -8.08
CA ALA A 169 8.16 -10.31 -9.43
C ALA A 169 9.39 -11.15 -9.79
N ASN A 170 9.42 -11.61 -11.04
CA ASN A 170 10.66 -12.03 -11.69
C ASN A 170 11.11 -10.91 -12.63
N ARG A 171 12.34 -10.42 -12.45
CA ARG A 171 12.89 -9.34 -13.29
C ARG A 171 12.99 -9.69 -14.76
N ASP A 172 13.18 -10.97 -15.07
CA ASP A 172 13.32 -11.41 -16.47
C ASP A 172 12.01 -11.27 -17.25
N ASP A 173 10.86 -11.41 -16.57
CA ASP A 173 9.56 -11.18 -17.20
C ASP A 173 9.38 -9.73 -17.65
N ASN A 174 9.92 -8.78 -16.88
CA ASN A 174 9.82 -7.35 -17.19
C ASN A 174 10.69 -6.92 -18.39
N LYS A 175 11.49 -7.83 -18.97
CA LYS A 175 12.20 -7.60 -20.22
C LYS A 175 11.30 -7.75 -21.45
N GLN A 176 10.13 -8.38 -21.28
CA GLN A 176 9.16 -8.55 -22.35
C GLN A 176 8.06 -7.48 -22.25
N PRO A 177 7.60 -6.92 -23.36
CA PRO A 177 6.51 -5.96 -23.33
C PRO A 177 5.21 -6.61 -22.90
N LEU A 178 4.45 -5.90 -22.09
CA LEU A 178 3.08 -6.26 -21.73
C LEU A 178 2.11 -5.86 -22.87
N PRO A 179 0.86 -6.32 -22.84
CA PRO A 179 -0.16 -5.78 -23.74
C PRO A 179 -0.25 -4.25 -23.61
N PRO A 180 -0.47 -3.50 -24.70
CA PRO A 180 -0.41 -2.02 -24.69
C PRO A 180 -1.27 -1.34 -23.62
N LYS A 181 -2.43 -1.91 -23.30
CA LYS A 181 -3.30 -1.39 -22.23
C LYS A 181 -2.64 -1.51 -20.83
N ALA A 182 -1.93 -2.59 -20.58
CA ALA A 182 -1.20 -2.79 -19.31
C ALA A 182 0.03 -1.87 -19.24
N GLU A 183 0.77 -1.71 -20.37
CA GLU A 183 1.87 -0.74 -20.44
C GLU A 183 1.37 0.68 -20.15
N TRP A 184 0.22 1.05 -20.69
CA TRP A 184 -0.40 2.35 -20.41
C TRP A 184 -0.83 2.50 -18.96
N ALA A 185 -1.37 1.46 -18.33
CA ALA A 185 -1.74 1.49 -16.92
C ALA A 185 -0.51 1.74 -16.02
N TRP A 186 0.64 1.16 -16.39
CA TRP A 186 1.88 1.26 -15.61
C TRP A 186 2.87 2.29 -16.18
N TRP A 187 2.40 3.27 -16.96
CA TRP A 187 3.20 4.27 -17.67
C TRP A 187 4.26 4.94 -16.79
N TYR A 188 3.97 5.21 -15.53
CA TYR A 188 4.86 5.92 -14.63
C TYR A 188 6.15 5.15 -14.32
N GLN A 189 6.16 3.81 -14.37
CA GLN A 189 7.39 3.05 -14.18
C GLN A 189 8.42 3.34 -15.31
N TYR A 190 7.96 3.51 -16.55
CA TYR A 190 8.82 3.89 -17.67
C TYR A 190 9.22 5.36 -17.58
N TYR A 191 8.35 6.22 -17.08
CA TYR A 191 8.69 7.60 -16.80
C TYR A 191 9.82 7.69 -15.76
N PHE A 192 9.79 6.91 -14.70
CA PHE A 192 10.85 6.84 -13.69
C PHE A 192 12.14 6.17 -14.17
N ALA A 193 12.10 5.42 -15.27
CA ALA A 193 13.30 4.93 -15.93
C ALA A 193 14.14 6.08 -16.50
N THR A 194 13.51 7.21 -16.84
CA THR A 194 14.16 8.40 -17.41
C THR A 194 14.72 9.32 -16.33
N GLU A 195 15.71 10.15 -16.73
CA GLU A 195 16.21 11.24 -15.89
C GLU A 195 15.14 12.31 -15.62
N ARG A 196 14.25 12.53 -16.59
CA ARG A 196 13.12 13.45 -16.43
C ARG A 196 12.18 13.03 -15.30
N GLY A 197 11.89 11.73 -15.17
CA GLY A 197 11.08 11.19 -14.10
C GLY A 197 11.75 11.34 -12.72
N ARG A 198 13.07 11.12 -12.65
CA ARG A 198 13.85 11.34 -11.44
C ARG A 198 13.79 12.80 -10.98
N LEU A 199 14.09 13.73 -11.87
CA LEU A 199 14.05 15.17 -11.59
C LEU A 199 12.65 15.66 -11.18
N GLY A 200 11.59 15.06 -11.76
CA GLY A 200 10.22 15.35 -11.36
C GLY A 200 9.93 14.94 -9.91
N LEU A 201 10.33 13.73 -9.51
CA LEU A 201 10.12 13.27 -8.13
C LEU A 201 10.91 14.05 -7.07
N GLU A 202 12.03 14.66 -7.43
CA GLU A 202 12.81 15.50 -6.53
C GLU A 202 12.14 16.85 -6.24
N GLN A 203 11.24 17.31 -7.12
CA GLN A 203 10.48 18.56 -6.93
C GLN A 203 9.21 18.27 -6.16
N GLU A 204 9.01 18.94 -5.03
CA GLU A 204 7.90 18.68 -4.11
C GLU A 204 6.53 18.86 -4.77
N GLU A 205 6.29 19.99 -5.41
CA GLU A 205 5.02 20.27 -6.09
C GLU A 205 4.74 19.24 -7.20
N TYR A 206 5.77 18.92 -8.02
CA TYR A 206 5.62 17.98 -9.12
C TYR A 206 5.30 16.56 -8.63
N ARG A 207 6.01 16.05 -7.63
CA ARG A 207 5.75 14.70 -7.10
C ARG A 207 4.38 14.60 -6.44
N ARG A 208 3.90 15.68 -5.85
CA ARG A 208 2.55 15.77 -5.27
C ARG A 208 1.48 15.71 -6.35
N ASP A 209 1.61 16.52 -7.42
CA ASP A 209 0.69 16.53 -8.55
C ASP A 209 0.68 15.18 -9.27
N LEU A 210 1.86 14.58 -9.46
CA LEU A 210 2.01 13.25 -10.04
C LEU A 210 1.30 12.18 -9.21
N ALA A 211 1.48 12.19 -7.90
CA ALA A 211 0.83 11.24 -7.01
C ALA A 211 -0.70 11.37 -7.05
N ARG A 212 -1.21 12.60 -7.07
CA ARG A 212 -2.66 12.85 -7.22
C ARG A 212 -3.19 12.32 -8.56
N LEU A 213 -2.44 12.51 -9.64
CA LEU A 213 -2.80 11.96 -10.95
C LEU A 213 -2.86 10.43 -10.91
N VAL A 214 -1.87 9.80 -10.26
CA VAL A 214 -1.83 8.34 -10.10
C VAL A 214 -3.01 7.85 -9.26
N TRP A 215 -3.37 8.52 -8.18
CA TRP A 215 -4.54 8.16 -7.37
C TRP A 215 -5.84 8.20 -8.19
N THR A 216 -6.05 9.30 -8.93
CA THR A 216 -7.23 9.46 -9.78
C THR A 216 -7.32 8.37 -10.85
N PHE A 217 -6.19 7.97 -11.40
CA PHE A 217 -6.12 6.91 -12.41
C PHE A 217 -6.35 5.52 -11.80
N ASN A 218 -5.74 5.26 -10.64
CA ASN A 218 -5.77 3.95 -9.98
C ASN A 218 -7.13 3.64 -9.33
N SER A 219 -7.84 4.68 -8.89
CA SER A 219 -9.12 4.56 -8.19
C SER A 219 -10.15 5.52 -8.82
N PRO A 220 -10.58 5.24 -10.07
CA PRO A 220 -11.37 6.20 -10.87
C PRO A 220 -12.78 6.46 -10.33
N MET A 221 -13.29 5.60 -9.45
CA MET A 221 -14.59 5.75 -8.82
C MET A 221 -14.52 6.33 -7.41
N TRP A 222 -13.33 6.53 -6.87
CA TRP A 222 -13.11 7.03 -5.51
C TRP A 222 -13.06 8.57 -5.47
N GLY A 223 -14.06 9.16 -4.83
CA GLY A 223 -14.13 10.61 -4.66
C GLY A 223 -13.39 11.09 -3.42
N PHE A 224 -12.07 10.94 -3.37
CA PHE A 224 -11.26 11.45 -2.25
C PHE A 224 -11.19 12.99 -2.26
N ASP A 225 -11.20 13.58 -1.07
CA ASP A 225 -11.02 15.02 -0.90
C ASP A 225 -9.55 15.45 -0.77
N ASP A 226 -9.32 16.76 -0.82
CA ASP A 226 -7.97 17.33 -0.71
C ASP A 226 -7.32 16.99 0.63
N ALA A 227 -8.09 17.01 1.72
CA ALA A 227 -7.57 16.72 3.05
C ALA A 227 -7.07 15.27 3.17
N THR A 228 -7.76 14.32 2.58
CA THR A 228 -7.35 12.91 2.50
C THR A 228 -6.05 12.75 1.73
N PHE A 229 -5.95 13.38 0.56
CA PHE A 229 -4.73 13.35 -0.23
C PHE A 229 -3.57 14.05 0.47
N ASP A 230 -3.80 15.22 1.05
CA ASP A 230 -2.77 16.04 1.69
C ASP A 230 -2.10 15.34 2.87
N ARG A 231 -2.86 14.58 3.65
CA ARG A 231 -2.32 13.76 4.74
C ARG A 231 -1.28 12.75 4.23
N THR A 232 -1.61 12.01 3.19
CA THR A 232 -0.68 11.06 2.57
C THR A 232 0.49 11.77 1.89
N ALA A 233 0.24 12.88 1.18
CA ALA A 233 1.27 13.62 0.47
C ALA A 233 2.37 14.17 1.39
N ALA A 234 2.07 14.43 2.66
CA ALA A 234 3.07 14.80 3.66
C ALA A 234 4.17 13.75 3.82
N ALA A 235 3.86 12.47 3.65
CA ALA A 235 4.84 11.38 3.72
C ALA A 235 5.87 11.40 2.58
N PHE A 236 5.55 12.03 1.45
CA PHE A 236 6.46 12.17 0.30
C PHE A 236 7.57 13.20 0.55
N GLY A 237 7.47 14.02 1.62
CA GLY A 237 8.54 14.91 2.10
C GLY A 237 9.74 14.18 2.71
N ASN A 238 9.73 12.87 2.79
CA ASN A 238 10.87 12.08 3.23
C ASN A 238 12.09 12.33 2.32
N PRO A 239 13.29 12.64 2.86
CA PRO A 239 14.47 12.96 2.05
C PRO A 239 14.94 11.82 1.15
N ASP A 240 14.63 10.58 1.49
CA ASP A 240 15.00 9.40 0.73
C ASP A 240 13.91 8.96 -0.27
N TYR A 241 12.74 9.64 -0.30
CA TYR A 241 11.56 9.23 -1.09
C TYR A 241 11.88 9.05 -2.57
N ALA A 242 12.41 10.09 -3.21
CA ALA A 242 12.70 10.04 -4.64
C ALA A 242 13.71 8.95 -4.98
N ALA A 243 14.79 8.82 -4.18
CA ALA A 243 15.81 7.78 -4.40
C ALA A 243 15.23 6.36 -4.30
N ILE A 244 14.40 6.11 -3.30
CA ILE A 244 13.77 4.79 -3.08
C ILE A 244 12.78 4.47 -4.20
N VAL A 245 11.91 5.40 -4.58
CA VAL A 245 10.92 5.18 -5.65
C VAL A 245 11.61 4.94 -6.99
N ILE A 246 12.57 5.78 -7.36
CA ILE A 246 13.33 5.63 -8.60
C ILE A 246 14.08 4.30 -8.64
N HIS A 247 14.74 3.94 -7.53
CA HIS A 247 15.44 2.66 -7.47
C HIS A 247 14.49 1.48 -7.65
N ASN A 248 13.31 1.48 -6.99
CA ASN A 248 12.33 0.38 -7.11
C ASN A 248 11.97 0.12 -8.58
N TYR A 249 11.53 1.17 -9.29
CA TYR A 249 11.06 1.00 -10.66
C TYR A 249 12.19 0.73 -11.65
N ARG A 250 13.36 1.39 -11.52
CA ARG A 250 14.52 1.09 -12.36
C ARG A 250 15.04 -0.33 -12.12
N TRP A 251 15.10 -0.78 -10.86
CA TRP A 251 15.52 -2.15 -10.55
C TRP A 251 14.57 -3.19 -11.14
N ARG A 252 13.26 -2.98 -11.05
CA ARG A 252 12.25 -3.87 -11.67
C ARG A 252 12.41 -3.98 -13.18
N LEU A 253 12.74 -2.89 -13.84
CA LEU A 253 12.99 -2.84 -15.29
C LEU A 253 14.41 -3.29 -15.69
N GLY A 254 15.25 -3.70 -14.75
CA GLY A 254 16.63 -4.09 -15.01
C GLY A 254 17.59 -2.94 -15.29
N LEU A 255 17.18 -1.68 -15.03
CA LEU A 255 17.93 -0.46 -15.28
C LEU A 255 18.74 0.04 -14.08
N ALA A 256 18.62 -0.62 -12.93
CA ALA A 256 19.46 -0.38 -11.76
C ALA A 256 19.91 -1.71 -11.16
N THR A 257 21.13 -1.70 -10.61
CA THR A 257 21.66 -2.85 -9.85
C THR A 257 21.04 -2.88 -8.46
N GLY A 258 20.84 -4.08 -7.93
CA GLY A 258 20.52 -4.27 -6.52
C GLY A 258 21.77 -4.26 -5.64
N ASP A 259 21.56 -4.50 -4.35
CA ASP A 259 22.63 -4.80 -3.41
C ASP A 259 22.94 -6.31 -3.49
N PRO A 260 24.17 -6.69 -3.87
CA PRO A 260 24.54 -8.10 -4.06
C PRO A 260 24.34 -8.98 -2.83
N ARG A 261 24.30 -8.41 -1.64
CA ARG A 261 24.03 -9.15 -0.39
C ARG A 261 22.68 -9.87 -0.42
N TYR A 262 21.75 -9.43 -1.27
CA TYR A 262 20.39 -9.96 -1.37
C TYR A 262 20.13 -10.76 -2.64
N ASP A 263 21.15 -10.96 -3.50
CA ASP A 263 20.99 -11.69 -4.78
C ASP A 263 20.41 -13.09 -4.57
N GLY A 264 20.86 -13.80 -3.54
CA GLY A 264 20.33 -15.14 -3.22
C GLY A 264 18.85 -15.14 -2.82
N LEU A 265 18.32 -14.05 -2.24
CA LEU A 265 16.90 -13.89 -2.00
C LEU A 265 16.15 -13.59 -3.29
N GLU A 266 16.68 -12.72 -4.13
CA GLU A 266 16.07 -12.38 -5.42
C GLU A 266 16.03 -13.60 -6.37
N GLU A 267 17.07 -14.44 -6.37
CA GLU A 267 17.07 -15.71 -7.11
C GLU A 267 15.98 -16.68 -6.63
N ARG A 268 15.75 -16.76 -5.31
CA ARG A 268 14.65 -17.56 -4.75
C ARG A 268 13.30 -17.01 -5.17
N LEU A 269 13.13 -15.69 -5.15
CA LEU A 269 11.89 -15.02 -5.55
C LEU A 269 11.63 -15.12 -7.06
N ALA A 270 12.68 -15.09 -7.89
CA ALA A 270 12.58 -15.27 -9.34
C ALA A 270 11.97 -16.63 -9.73
N ARG A 271 12.08 -17.65 -8.86
CA ARG A 271 11.43 -18.96 -9.05
C ARG A 271 9.93 -18.95 -8.74
N ARG A 272 9.38 -17.79 -8.32
CA ARG A 272 7.96 -17.62 -7.95
C ARG A 272 7.50 -18.65 -6.93
N PRO A 273 8.07 -18.66 -5.71
CA PRO A 273 7.76 -19.64 -4.68
C PRO A 273 6.28 -19.63 -4.34
N VAL A 274 5.72 -20.81 -4.08
CA VAL A 274 4.32 -20.98 -3.65
C VAL A 274 4.16 -20.56 -2.20
N ILE A 275 3.05 -19.88 -1.89
CA ILE A 275 2.69 -19.43 -0.54
C ILE A 275 1.81 -20.50 0.12
N GLY A 276 2.25 -21.02 1.26
CA GLY A 276 1.57 -22.11 1.98
C GLY A 276 0.72 -21.65 3.17
N VAL A 277 0.78 -20.39 3.55
CA VAL A 277 -0.01 -19.87 4.69
C VAL A 277 -1.47 -19.62 4.30
N PRO A 278 -2.42 -19.61 5.26
CA PRO A 278 -3.80 -19.22 5.00
C PRO A 278 -3.86 -17.83 4.34
N THR A 279 -4.57 -17.72 3.22
CA THR A 279 -4.54 -16.52 2.39
C THR A 279 -5.93 -16.10 1.94
N VAL A 280 -6.22 -14.81 2.03
CA VAL A 280 -7.35 -14.16 1.36
C VAL A 280 -6.80 -13.15 0.34
N THR A 281 -7.23 -13.27 -0.91
CA THR A 281 -6.91 -12.26 -1.95
C THR A 281 -8.11 -11.39 -2.24
N LEU A 282 -7.84 -10.10 -2.49
CA LEU A 282 -8.85 -9.10 -2.84
C LEU A 282 -8.51 -8.47 -4.20
N ASP A 283 -9.49 -8.40 -5.09
CA ASP A 283 -9.36 -7.65 -6.34
C ASP A 283 -10.37 -6.50 -6.37
N GLY A 284 -9.92 -5.29 -6.67
CA GLY A 284 -10.80 -4.16 -7.01
C GLY A 284 -11.30 -4.29 -8.44
N GLU A 285 -12.63 -4.29 -8.66
CA GLU A 285 -13.22 -4.40 -10.00
C GLU A 285 -12.74 -3.30 -10.95
N ARG A 286 -12.39 -2.15 -10.41
CA ARG A 286 -11.98 -0.95 -11.15
C ARG A 286 -10.48 -0.67 -11.09
N ASP A 287 -9.70 -1.59 -10.54
CA ASP A 287 -8.24 -1.50 -10.57
C ASP A 287 -7.74 -1.60 -12.02
N PRO A 288 -7.03 -0.59 -12.54
CA PRO A 288 -6.55 -0.60 -13.93
C PRO A 288 -5.40 -1.57 -14.19
N PHE A 289 -4.69 -2.00 -13.15
CA PHE A 289 -3.48 -2.82 -13.28
C PHE A 289 -3.77 -4.29 -13.53
N THR A 290 -4.77 -4.82 -12.85
CA THR A 290 -5.13 -6.24 -12.98
C THR A 290 -6.63 -6.35 -13.19
N PRO A 291 -7.05 -6.95 -14.33
CA PRO A 291 -8.46 -7.25 -14.50
C PRO A 291 -8.97 -8.10 -13.34
N ALA A 292 -9.98 -7.59 -12.63
CA ALA A 292 -10.61 -8.35 -11.56
C ALA A 292 -11.22 -9.63 -12.12
N GLY A 293 -11.03 -10.73 -11.41
CA GLY A 293 -11.49 -12.03 -11.81
C GLY A 293 -11.95 -12.87 -10.62
N ASP A 294 -11.91 -14.18 -10.78
CA ASP A 294 -12.20 -15.17 -9.75
C ASP A 294 -10.94 -15.63 -8.99
N GLY A 295 -9.82 -14.95 -9.18
CA GLY A 295 -8.53 -15.31 -8.61
C GLY A 295 -7.84 -16.48 -9.31
N ALA A 296 -8.41 -17.06 -10.36
CA ALA A 296 -7.84 -18.20 -11.07
C ALA A 296 -6.45 -17.92 -11.65
N MET A 297 -6.20 -16.68 -12.07
CA MET A 297 -4.93 -16.23 -12.68
C MET A 297 -3.70 -16.49 -11.78
N TYR A 298 -3.86 -16.47 -10.47
CA TYR A 298 -2.78 -16.64 -9.51
C TYR A 298 -3.07 -17.70 -8.44
N ARG A 299 -4.18 -18.45 -8.60
CA ARG A 299 -4.61 -19.48 -7.63
C ARG A 299 -3.56 -20.57 -7.38
N ASP A 300 -2.81 -20.93 -8.40
CA ASP A 300 -1.73 -21.94 -8.34
C ASP A 300 -0.53 -21.49 -7.47
N LYS A 301 -0.45 -20.20 -7.14
CA LYS A 301 0.59 -19.63 -6.26
C LYS A 301 0.29 -19.80 -4.77
N PHE A 302 -0.90 -20.30 -4.42
CA PHE A 302 -1.33 -20.48 -3.04
C PHE A 302 -1.69 -21.95 -2.80
N SER A 303 -0.89 -22.67 -2.01
CA SER A 303 -1.12 -24.08 -1.67
C SER A 303 -1.84 -24.27 -0.34
N GLY A 304 -1.89 -23.23 0.50
CA GLY A 304 -2.61 -23.25 1.77
C GLY A 304 -4.13 -23.04 1.62
N PRO A 305 -4.84 -22.97 2.74
CA PRO A 305 -6.24 -22.54 2.77
C PRO A 305 -6.39 -21.17 2.11
N TYR A 306 -7.39 -21.04 1.23
CA TYR A 306 -7.48 -19.89 0.35
C TYR A 306 -8.92 -19.44 0.12
N ALA A 307 -9.13 -18.14 0.15
CA ALA A 307 -10.35 -17.47 -0.30
C ALA A 307 -10.01 -16.31 -1.22
N HIS A 308 -10.94 -15.97 -2.09
CA HIS A 308 -10.84 -14.83 -3.00
C HIS A 308 -12.11 -14.00 -3.00
N ARG A 309 -11.97 -12.69 -3.13
CA ARG A 309 -13.10 -11.76 -3.23
C ARG A 309 -12.83 -10.67 -4.26
N THR A 310 -13.78 -10.43 -5.14
CA THR A 310 -13.82 -9.26 -6.02
C THR A 310 -14.73 -8.20 -5.43
N LEU A 311 -14.19 -6.98 -5.26
CA LEU A 311 -14.89 -5.84 -4.68
C LEU A 311 -15.45 -4.95 -5.79
N LYS A 312 -16.78 -4.94 -5.91
CA LYS A 312 -17.48 -4.22 -6.98
C LYS A 312 -17.34 -2.70 -6.82
N GLY A 313 -16.98 -2.03 -7.89
CA GLY A 313 -16.85 -0.57 -7.94
C GLY A 313 -15.58 -0.02 -7.28
N ILE A 314 -14.75 -0.86 -6.65
CA ILE A 314 -13.54 -0.49 -5.91
C ILE A 314 -12.34 -0.50 -6.86
N GLY A 315 -11.45 0.49 -6.71
CA GLY A 315 -10.20 0.61 -7.45
C GLY A 315 -9.03 -0.03 -6.72
N HIS A 316 -7.87 0.61 -6.85
CA HIS A 316 -6.58 0.07 -6.39
C HIS A 316 -6.36 0.21 -4.87
N ASN A 317 -6.82 1.32 -4.27
CA ASN A 317 -6.61 1.61 -2.85
C ASN A 317 -7.70 0.99 -1.98
N VAL A 318 -7.81 -0.33 -2.05
CA VAL A 318 -8.86 -1.11 -1.36
C VAL A 318 -9.01 -0.75 0.12
N PRO A 319 -7.93 -0.55 0.93
CA PRO A 319 -8.12 -0.25 2.34
C PRO A 319 -8.79 1.10 2.63
N GLN A 320 -8.67 2.10 1.73
CA GLN A 320 -9.40 3.37 1.89
C GLN A 320 -10.76 3.38 1.17
N GLU A 321 -10.86 2.65 0.04
CA GLU A 321 -12.11 2.59 -0.72
C GLU A 321 -13.15 1.66 -0.09
N ALA A 322 -12.70 0.61 0.62
CA ALA A 322 -13.54 -0.41 1.25
C ALA A 322 -12.94 -0.93 2.56
N PRO A 323 -12.77 -0.08 3.59
CA PRO A 323 -12.06 -0.43 4.83
C PRO A 323 -12.69 -1.60 5.58
N GLU A 324 -14.03 -1.71 5.61
CA GLU A 324 -14.73 -2.82 6.25
C GLU A 324 -14.45 -4.15 5.52
N ALA A 325 -14.47 -4.14 4.19
CA ALA A 325 -14.18 -5.35 3.40
C ALA A 325 -12.73 -5.80 3.58
N PHE A 326 -11.80 -4.84 3.67
CA PHE A 326 -10.40 -5.15 3.95
C PHE A 326 -10.22 -5.73 5.37
N ALA A 327 -10.83 -5.11 6.39
CA ALA A 327 -10.78 -5.61 7.76
C ALA A 327 -11.39 -7.01 7.88
N GLU A 328 -12.54 -7.26 7.26
CA GLU A 328 -13.16 -8.60 7.23
C GLU A 328 -12.27 -9.65 6.54
N ALA A 329 -11.55 -9.28 5.47
CA ALA A 329 -10.59 -10.19 4.84
C ALA A 329 -9.44 -10.57 5.79
N VAL A 330 -8.96 -9.63 6.62
CA VAL A 330 -7.94 -9.90 7.65
C VAL A 330 -8.49 -10.89 8.69
N LEU A 331 -9.71 -10.67 9.17
CA LEU A 331 -10.37 -11.55 10.14
C LEU A 331 -10.66 -12.94 9.57
N GLU A 332 -11.03 -13.01 8.29
CA GLU A 332 -11.26 -14.28 7.59
C GLU A 332 -9.95 -15.05 7.43
N ALA A 333 -8.88 -14.41 6.94
CA ALA A 333 -7.57 -15.03 6.76
C ALA A 333 -7.05 -15.64 8.08
N ASP A 334 -7.23 -14.93 9.19
CA ASP A 334 -6.82 -15.42 10.52
C ASP A 334 -7.60 -16.64 11.01
N ARG A 335 -8.85 -16.80 10.55
CA ARG A 335 -9.75 -17.93 10.92
C ARG A 335 -9.66 -19.12 9.98
N LEU A 336 -9.06 -18.97 8.79
CA LEU A 336 -8.90 -20.09 7.88
C LEU A 336 -8.14 -21.24 8.57
N PRO A 337 -8.56 -22.51 8.37
CA PRO A 337 -7.94 -23.66 9.04
C PRO A 337 -6.46 -23.73 8.68
N ARG A 338 -5.62 -24.06 9.64
CA ARG A 338 -4.21 -24.37 9.40
C ARG A 338 -4.06 -25.87 9.24
N ARG A 339 -3.44 -26.28 8.16
CA ARG A 339 -3.10 -27.69 7.95
C ARG A 339 -1.82 -28.06 8.69
#